data_883ae46bc2e306f6bbdad6e1af18c2ab
#
_entry.id   883ae46bc2e306f6bbdad6e1af18c2ab
#
_cell.length_a   1.000
_cell.length_b   1.000
_cell.length_c   1.000
_cell.angle_alpha   90.00
_cell.angle_beta   90.00
_cell.angle_gamma   90.00
#
_symmetry.space_group_name_H-M   'P 1'
#
loop_
_entity.id
_entity.type
_entity.pdbx_description
1 polymer ?
#
loop_
_entity_poly.entity_id
_entity_poly.type
_entity_poly.pdbx_seq_one_letter_code
_entity_poly.pdbx_strand_id
1 'polypeptide(L)'
;MPKPKPTTASTIPIHCSYARLADVTSLVANPRNPNKHSDKQVSLLAKVIRHQGWRAPITVSKRSGFIVTGHGRLAAALLLQVEQVPIDEQDFASEADEWAHLVADNRIAELADADRTMIADLLGELDAGGLDMDLTGFDEEAFAAIMDDPQFDPGTEEEQGKLDEKKPITCPNCSHEFHTKN
;
A
#
# COMPACT_ATOMS: atom_id res chain seq x y z
N MET A 1 -36.72 4.77 -29.29
CA MET A 1 -35.55 4.09 -28.74
C MET A 1 -35.83 3.76 -27.28
N PRO A 2 -35.78 2.50 -26.84
CA PRO A 2 -36.01 2.16 -25.44
C PRO A 2 -34.87 2.71 -24.58
N LYS A 3 -35.20 3.39 -23.48
CA LYS A 3 -34.23 3.80 -22.45
C LYS A 3 -33.54 2.55 -21.89
N PRO A 4 -32.21 2.56 -21.70
CA PRO A 4 -31.53 1.45 -21.05
C PRO A 4 -32.12 1.30 -19.64
N LYS A 5 -32.47 0.06 -19.28
CA LYS A 5 -32.88 -0.30 -17.92
C LYS A 5 -31.70 0.05 -16.98
N PRO A 6 -31.95 0.62 -15.80
CA PRO A 6 -30.89 0.79 -14.81
C PRO A 6 -30.36 -0.59 -14.44
N THR A 7 -29.12 -0.84 -14.76
CA THR A 7 -28.37 -1.96 -14.19
C THR A 7 -28.35 -1.71 -12.68
N THR A 8 -28.87 -2.66 -11.90
CA THR A 8 -28.78 -2.61 -10.44
C THR A 8 -27.32 -2.42 -10.06
N ALA A 9 -26.98 -1.18 -9.71
CA ALA A 9 -25.67 -0.86 -9.16
C ALA A 9 -25.47 -1.74 -7.94
N SER A 10 -24.54 -2.67 -8.01
CA SER A 10 -24.17 -3.54 -6.89
C SER A 10 -23.73 -2.63 -5.74
N THR A 11 -24.54 -2.58 -4.69
CA THR A 11 -24.25 -1.76 -3.51
C THR A 11 -23.05 -2.37 -2.80
N ILE A 12 -21.89 -1.72 -2.88
CA ILE A 12 -20.68 -2.17 -2.19
C ILE A 12 -20.87 -1.93 -0.69
N PRO A 13 -20.65 -2.95 0.17
CA PRO A 13 -20.80 -2.81 1.62
C PRO A 13 -19.90 -1.71 2.20
N ILE A 14 -20.38 -1.02 3.26
CA ILE A 14 -19.61 -0.02 3.97
C ILE A 14 -19.34 -0.54 5.39
N HIS A 15 -18.06 -0.62 5.74
CA HIS A 15 -17.58 -1.16 7.02
C HIS A 15 -16.79 -0.13 7.84
N CYS A 16 -16.66 1.09 7.34
CA CYS A 16 -16.04 2.21 8.07
C CYS A 16 -17.09 3.15 8.66
N SER A 17 -16.71 3.92 9.66
CA SER A 17 -17.47 5.09 10.09
C SER A 17 -17.39 6.17 9.01
N TYR A 18 -18.44 6.94 8.80
CA TYR A 18 -18.51 8.03 7.84
C TYR A 18 -19.55 9.06 8.29
N ALA A 19 -19.43 10.30 7.83
CA ALA A 19 -20.38 11.36 8.14
C ALA A 19 -21.68 11.24 7.33
N ARG A 20 -21.55 10.98 6.02
CA ARG A 20 -22.69 10.79 5.10
C ARG A 20 -22.27 10.10 3.81
N LEU A 21 -23.26 9.72 3.01
CA LEU A 21 -23.05 9.33 1.62
C LEU A 21 -23.05 10.59 0.74
N ALA A 22 -22.18 10.61 -0.25
CA ALA A 22 -22.12 11.66 -1.25
C ALA A 22 -22.13 11.08 -2.66
N ASP A 23 -22.78 11.78 -3.59
CA ASP A 23 -22.73 11.40 -5.00
C ASP A 23 -21.32 11.58 -5.52
N VAL A 24 -20.78 10.55 -6.19
CA VAL A 24 -19.41 10.53 -6.71
C VAL A 24 -19.14 11.74 -7.61
N THR A 25 -20.13 12.13 -8.40
CA THR A 25 -20.04 13.27 -9.33
C THR A 25 -20.05 14.63 -8.64
N SER A 26 -20.43 14.70 -7.36
CA SER A 26 -20.42 15.93 -6.57
C SER A 26 -19.07 16.19 -5.88
N LEU A 27 -18.20 15.20 -5.83
CA LEU A 27 -16.91 15.29 -5.16
C LEU A 27 -15.88 15.98 -6.06
N VAL A 28 -15.15 16.92 -5.47
CA VAL A 28 -14.14 17.70 -6.18
C VAL A 28 -12.75 17.33 -5.69
N ALA A 29 -11.96 16.76 -6.59
CA ALA A 29 -10.56 16.47 -6.30
C ALA A 29 -9.79 17.76 -6.02
N ASN A 30 -8.88 17.73 -5.02
CA ASN A 30 -8.06 18.90 -4.75
C ASN A 30 -7.09 19.15 -5.91
N PRO A 31 -7.13 20.34 -6.56
CA PRO A 31 -6.26 20.65 -7.69
C PRO A 31 -4.77 20.72 -7.32
N ARG A 32 -4.47 20.82 -6.01
CA ARG A 32 -3.11 20.82 -5.46
C ARG A 32 -2.64 19.46 -4.96
N ASN A 33 -3.42 18.39 -5.18
CA ASN A 33 -2.97 17.06 -4.81
C ASN A 33 -1.69 16.68 -5.60
N PRO A 34 -0.56 16.45 -4.94
CA PRO A 34 0.69 16.10 -5.61
C PRO A 34 0.70 14.67 -6.15
N ASN A 35 -0.17 13.79 -5.61
CA ASN A 35 -0.16 12.37 -5.93
C ASN A 35 -0.93 12.09 -7.23
N LYS A 36 -0.27 11.33 -8.09
CA LYS A 36 -0.87 10.77 -9.32
C LYS A 36 -1.09 9.29 -9.12
N HIS A 37 -2.30 8.85 -9.40
CA HIS A 37 -2.66 7.43 -9.32
C HIS A 37 -2.57 6.80 -10.72
N SER A 38 -1.77 5.72 -10.86
CA SER A 38 -1.71 4.97 -12.11
C SER A 38 -2.99 4.14 -12.30
N ASP A 39 -3.31 3.81 -13.54
CA ASP A 39 -4.47 2.95 -13.87
C ASP A 39 -4.35 1.57 -13.18
N LYS A 40 -3.13 1.03 -13.06
CA LYS A 40 -2.84 -0.21 -12.33
C LYS A 40 -3.24 -0.08 -10.85
N GLN A 41 -2.78 0.99 -10.18
CA GLN A 41 -3.11 1.24 -8.77
C GLN A 41 -4.61 1.42 -8.56
N VAL A 42 -5.28 2.18 -9.44
CA VAL A 42 -6.73 2.40 -9.37
C VAL A 42 -7.49 1.09 -9.56
N SER A 43 -7.05 0.25 -10.48
CA SER A 43 -7.66 -1.07 -10.75
C SER A 43 -7.53 -2.01 -9.55
N LEU A 44 -6.34 -2.07 -8.93
CA LEU A 44 -6.12 -2.86 -7.71
C LEU A 44 -7.02 -2.35 -6.56
N LEU A 45 -7.05 -1.04 -6.34
CA LEU A 45 -7.88 -0.44 -5.30
C LEU A 45 -9.38 -0.71 -5.54
N ALA A 46 -9.83 -0.64 -6.79
CA ALA A 46 -11.20 -0.98 -7.16
C ALA A 46 -11.52 -2.46 -6.89
N LYS A 47 -10.58 -3.38 -7.18
CA LYS A 47 -10.71 -4.80 -6.87
C LYS A 47 -10.85 -5.04 -5.37
N VAL A 48 -9.98 -4.41 -4.57
CA VAL A 48 -10.02 -4.47 -3.10
C VAL A 48 -11.35 -3.93 -2.56
N ILE A 49 -11.79 -2.76 -3.00
CA ILE A 49 -13.06 -2.16 -2.55
C ILE A 49 -14.25 -3.05 -2.94
N ARG A 50 -14.25 -3.63 -4.13
CA ARG A 50 -15.33 -4.53 -4.57
C ARG A 50 -15.42 -5.79 -3.69
N HIS A 51 -14.27 -6.34 -3.28
CA HIS A 51 -14.21 -7.57 -2.48
C HIS A 51 -14.44 -7.31 -1.00
N GLN A 52 -13.76 -6.32 -0.43
CA GLN A 52 -13.75 -6.05 1.02
C GLN A 52 -14.78 -5.02 1.48
N GLY A 53 -15.41 -4.31 0.54
CA GLY A 53 -16.23 -3.15 0.86
C GLY A 53 -15.39 -1.90 1.18
N TRP A 54 -16.10 -0.82 1.52
CA TRP A 54 -15.46 0.43 1.95
C TRP A 54 -14.93 0.29 3.38
N ARG A 55 -13.60 0.29 3.53
CA ARG A 55 -12.90 0.21 4.83
C ARG A 55 -12.45 1.57 5.35
N ALA A 56 -12.45 2.60 4.50
CA ALA A 56 -12.15 3.98 4.86
C ALA A 56 -12.97 4.93 3.98
N PRO A 57 -13.51 6.05 4.52
CA PRO A 57 -14.24 7.05 3.77
C PRO A 57 -13.29 7.91 2.93
N ILE A 58 -13.86 8.72 2.02
CA ILE A 58 -13.16 9.83 1.37
C ILE A 58 -13.29 11.04 2.30
N THR A 59 -12.18 11.69 2.65
CA THR A 59 -12.21 12.87 3.53
C THR A 59 -12.34 14.13 2.69
N VAL A 60 -13.33 14.96 3.04
CA VAL A 60 -13.63 16.24 2.37
C VAL A 60 -13.48 17.37 3.38
N SER A 61 -12.81 18.44 2.97
CA SER A 61 -12.71 19.65 3.77
C SER A 61 -14.03 20.43 3.75
N LYS A 62 -14.59 20.75 4.92
CA LYS A 62 -15.73 21.66 5.00
C LYS A 62 -15.37 23.09 4.59
N ARG A 63 -14.08 23.47 4.76
CA ARG A 63 -13.59 24.80 4.43
C ARG A 63 -13.55 25.06 2.92
N SER A 64 -12.97 24.13 2.15
CA SER A 64 -12.76 24.32 0.70
C SER A 64 -13.75 23.53 -0.16
N GLY A 65 -14.37 22.48 0.39
CA GLY A 65 -15.16 21.51 -0.35
C GLY A 65 -14.31 20.51 -1.16
N PHE A 66 -12.98 20.59 -1.10
CA PHE A 66 -12.10 19.67 -1.82
C PHE A 66 -11.83 18.40 -1.01
N ILE A 67 -11.53 17.32 -1.74
CA ILE A 67 -11.02 16.10 -1.15
C ILE A 67 -9.64 16.38 -0.57
N VAL A 68 -9.41 15.95 0.66
CA VAL A 68 -8.11 16.04 1.34
C VAL A 68 -7.43 14.68 1.35
N THR A 69 -8.15 13.59 1.64
CA THR A 69 -7.63 12.22 1.52
C THR A 69 -8.59 11.32 0.74
N GLY A 70 -8.05 10.33 0.03
CA GLY A 70 -8.86 9.36 -0.71
C GLY A 70 -9.08 9.66 -2.18
N HIS A 71 -8.22 10.44 -2.84
CA HIS A 71 -8.28 10.69 -4.28
C HIS A 71 -8.26 9.37 -5.10
N GLY A 72 -7.43 8.40 -4.72
CA GLY A 72 -7.43 7.06 -5.32
C GLY A 72 -8.76 6.33 -5.12
N ARG A 73 -9.41 6.49 -3.95
CA ARG A 73 -10.74 5.93 -3.69
C ARG A 73 -11.82 6.55 -4.56
N LEU A 74 -11.73 7.86 -4.85
CA LEU A 74 -12.62 8.50 -5.82
C LEU A 74 -12.41 7.93 -7.23
N ALA A 75 -11.16 7.78 -7.67
CA ALA A 75 -10.85 7.20 -8.98
C ALA A 75 -11.36 5.74 -9.08
N ALA A 76 -11.18 4.94 -8.04
CA ALA A 76 -11.71 3.58 -7.97
C ALA A 76 -13.25 3.55 -7.98
N ALA A 77 -13.92 4.49 -7.29
CA ALA A 77 -15.38 4.63 -7.31
C ALA A 77 -15.92 4.92 -8.71
N LEU A 78 -15.25 5.81 -9.44
CA LEU A 78 -15.59 6.12 -10.84
C LEU A 78 -15.42 4.89 -11.75
N LEU A 79 -14.32 4.13 -11.58
CA LEU A 79 -14.07 2.89 -12.31
C LEU A 79 -15.14 1.82 -12.00
N LEU A 80 -15.57 1.74 -10.74
CA LEU A 80 -16.61 0.81 -10.28
C LEU A 80 -18.03 1.25 -10.66
N GLN A 81 -18.18 2.47 -11.17
CA GLN A 81 -19.47 3.07 -11.55
C GLN A 81 -20.48 3.09 -10.38
N VAL A 82 -20.00 3.28 -9.15
CA VAL A 82 -20.88 3.47 -8.00
C VAL A 82 -21.46 4.88 -7.99
N GLU A 83 -22.70 5.01 -7.58
CA GLU A 83 -23.38 6.32 -7.54
C GLU A 83 -22.97 7.13 -6.32
N GLN A 84 -22.81 6.46 -5.16
CA GLN A 84 -22.51 7.10 -3.89
C GLN A 84 -21.36 6.42 -3.16
N VAL A 85 -20.62 7.23 -2.40
CA VAL A 85 -19.49 6.79 -1.58
C VAL A 85 -19.58 7.36 -0.17
N PRO A 86 -19.03 6.65 0.84
CA PRO A 86 -18.94 7.19 2.19
C PRO A 86 -17.91 8.32 2.25
N ILE A 87 -18.31 9.46 2.83
CA ILE A 87 -17.40 10.57 3.08
C ILE A 87 -17.34 10.91 4.57
N ASP A 88 -16.18 11.39 4.99
CA ASP A 88 -15.97 12.08 6.25
C ASP A 88 -15.72 13.56 5.98
N GLU A 89 -16.33 14.44 6.77
CA GLU A 89 -16.24 15.89 6.60
C GLU A 89 -15.43 16.48 7.75
N GLN A 90 -14.27 17.05 7.44
CA GLN A 90 -13.36 17.60 8.43
C GLN A 90 -13.22 19.11 8.32
N ASP A 91 -13.11 19.77 9.49
CA ASP A 91 -12.84 21.19 9.60
C ASP A 91 -11.33 21.42 9.67
N PHE A 92 -10.85 22.46 8.97
CA PHE A 92 -9.48 22.94 9.04
C PHE A 92 -9.47 24.42 9.44
N ALA A 93 -8.61 24.77 10.41
CA ALA A 93 -8.52 26.13 10.92
C ALA A 93 -8.05 27.13 9.86
N SER A 94 -7.23 26.68 8.91
CA SER A 94 -6.70 27.50 7.82
C SER A 94 -6.49 26.69 6.54
N GLU A 95 -6.27 27.39 5.45
CA GLU A 95 -5.86 26.78 4.18
C GLU A 95 -4.50 26.08 4.30
N ALA A 96 -3.58 26.65 5.09
CA ALA A 96 -2.27 26.05 5.34
C ALA A 96 -2.38 24.72 6.09
N ASP A 97 -3.29 24.62 7.08
CA ASP A 97 -3.52 23.39 7.82
C ASP A 97 -4.11 22.30 6.93
N GLU A 98 -5.05 22.66 6.04
CA GLU A 98 -5.63 21.74 5.07
C GLU A 98 -4.56 21.20 4.11
N TRP A 99 -3.69 22.06 3.59
CA TRP A 99 -2.61 21.64 2.70
C TRP A 99 -1.52 20.84 3.42
N ALA A 100 -1.20 21.21 4.65
CA ALA A 100 -0.26 20.46 5.46
C ALA A 100 -0.78 19.02 5.69
N HIS A 101 -2.07 18.87 5.99
CA HIS A 101 -2.67 17.55 6.13
C HIS A 101 -2.67 16.76 4.81
N LEU A 102 -3.02 17.38 3.68
CA LEU A 102 -2.98 16.76 2.35
C LEU A 102 -1.58 16.18 2.03
N VAL A 103 -0.52 16.91 2.39
CA VAL A 103 0.87 16.47 2.15
C VAL A 103 1.29 15.42 3.19
N ALA A 104 0.98 15.64 4.47
CA ALA A 104 1.42 14.78 5.56
C ALA A 104 0.82 13.37 5.49
N ASP A 105 -0.47 13.23 5.14
CA ASP A 105 -1.15 11.95 5.03
C ASP A 105 -0.40 10.98 4.09
N ASN A 106 0.07 11.50 2.96
CA ASN A 106 0.85 10.71 2.01
C ASN A 106 2.29 10.49 2.50
N ARG A 107 2.95 11.56 2.96
CA ARG A 107 4.38 11.49 3.30
C ARG A 107 4.66 10.62 4.52
N ILE A 108 3.81 10.66 5.53
CA ILE A 108 3.99 9.86 6.75
C ILE A 108 3.89 8.37 6.43
N ALA A 109 2.98 7.97 5.55
CA ALA A 109 2.88 6.57 5.12
C ALA A 109 4.15 6.07 4.41
N GLU A 110 4.81 6.94 3.63
CA GLU A 110 6.07 6.62 2.94
C GLU A 110 7.29 6.50 3.87
N LEU A 111 7.21 7.05 5.10
CA LEU A 111 8.30 6.99 6.08
C LEU A 111 8.32 5.70 6.90
N ALA A 112 7.31 4.87 6.76
CA ALA A 112 7.27 3.59 7.45
C ALA A 112 8.21 2.60 6.78
N ASP A 113 9.10 1.99 7.57
CA ASP A 113 9.90 0.86 7.12
C ASP A 113 9.07 -0.42 7.21
N ALA A 114 8.96 -1.12 6.10
CA ALA A 114 8.21 -2.37 6.03
C ALA A 114 9.12 -3.54 6.40
N ASP A 115 8.71 -4.36 7.36
CA ASP A 115 9.34 -5.64 7.65
C ASP A 115 9.02 -6.63 6.53
N ARG A 116 9.99 -6.81 5.63
CA ARG A 116 9.82 -7.64 4.44
C ARG A 116 9.62 -9.11 4.76
N THR A 117 10.28 -9.61 5.82
CA THR A 117 10.14 -11.00 6.27
C THR A 117 8.72 -11.25 6.77
N MET A 118 8.22 -10.37 7.63
CA MET A 118 6.84 -10.48 8.12
C MET A 118 5.81 -10.35 6.98
N ILE A 119 6.07 -9.49 5.99
CA ILE A 119 5.21 -9.39 4.80
C ILE A 119 5.22 -10.69 4.01
N ALA A 120 6.40 -11.29 3.75
CA ALA A 120 6.53 -12.54 3.03
C ALA A 120 5.78 -13.69 3.73
N ASP A 121 5.92 -13.81 5.06
CA ASP A 121 5.22 -14.81 5.86
C ASP A 121 3.69 -14.65 5.74
N LEU A 122 3.18 -13.43 5.93
CA LEU A 122 1.75 -13.12 5.82
C LEU A 122 1.21 -13.41 4.42
N LEU A 123 1.95 -13.03 3.37
CA LEU A 123 1.55 -13.28 1.99
C LEU A 123 1.54 -14.78 1.68
N GLY A 124 2.53 -15.54 2.18
CA GLY A 124 2.59 -16.99 2.04
C GLY A 124 1.40 -17.71 2.72
N GLU A 125 1.00 -17.28 3.91
CA GLU A 125 -0.18 -17.79 4.60
C GLU A 125 -1.48 -17.49 3.83
N LEU A 126 -1.61 -16.29 3.28
CA LEU A 126 -2.79 -15.87 2.52
C LEU A 126 -2.89 -16.62 1.18
N ASP A 127 -1.78 -16.82 0.48
CA ASP A 127 -1.72 -17.59 -0.76
C ASP A 127 -2.08 -19.06 -0.52
N ALA A 128 -1.53 -19.68 0.53
CA ALA A 128 -1.88 -21.03 0.93
C ALA A 128 -3.38 -21.19 1.29
N GLY A 129 -4.01 -20.10 1.74
CA GLY A 129 -5.46 -20.01 1.98
C GLY A 129 -6.29 -19.82 0.71
N GLY A 130 -5.65 -19.67 -0.45
CA GLY A 130 -6.32 -19.47 -1.76
C GLY A 130 -6.92 -18.07 -1.93
N LEU A 131 -6.40 -17.07 -1.22
CA LEU A 131 -6.79 -15.67 -1.43
C LEU A 131 -6.21 -15.18 -2.75
N ASP A 132 -7.01 -14.41 -3.51
CA ASP A 132 -6.51 -13.67 -4.65
C ASP A 132 -5.51 -12.59 -4.19
N MET A 133 -4.23 -12.75 -4.51
CA MET A 133 -3.14 -11.93 -3.99
C MET A 133 -3.25 -10.45 -4.36
N ASP A 134 -3.89 -10.10 -5.48
CA ASP A 134 -4.19 -8.70 -5.82
C ASP A 134 -4.98 -7.98 -4.71
N LEU A 135 -5.73 -8.72 -3.87
CA LEU A 135 -6.49 -8.14 -2.75
C LEU A 135 -5.61 -7.65 -1.59
N THR A 136 -4.35 -8.02 -1.59
CA THR A 136 -3.34 -7.50 -0.65
C THR A 136 -2.70 -6.20 -1.15
N GLY A 137 -2.89 -5.88 -2.44
CA GLY A 137 -2.22 -4.79 -3.13
C GLY A 137 -0.90 -5.21 -3.79
N PHE A 138 -0.46 -6.46 -3.59
CA PHE A 138 0.66 -7.05 -4.30
C PHE A 138 0.13 -7.76 -5.55
N ASP A 139 0.56 -7.30 -6.73
CA ASP A 139 0.34 -8.05 -7.95
C ASP A 139 1.33 -9.23 -8.06
N GLU A 140 1.16 -10.07 -9.07
CA GLU A 140 1.96 -11.28 -9.26
C GLU A 140 3.48 -10.98 -9.28
N GLU A 141 3.90 -9.89 -9.92
CA GLU A 141 5.30 -9.48 -9.99
C GLU A 141 5.83 -9.01 -8.62
N ALA A 142 5.09 -8.18 -7.91
CA ALA A 142 5.46 -7.70 -6.57
C ALA A 142 5.46 -8.82 -5.54
N PHE A 143 4.52 -9.78 -5.64
CA PHE A 143 4.48 -10.97 -4.81
C PHE A 143 5.70 -11.85 -5.04
N ALA A 144 6.01 -12.19 -6.30
CA ALA A 144 7.19 -12.97 -6.65
C ALA A 144 8.47 -12.30 -6.15
N ALA A 145 8.61 -10.98 -6.34
CA ALA A 145 9.79 -10.23 -5.88
C ALA A 145 9.98 -10.25 -4.35
N ILE A 146 8.92 -10.34 -3.57
CA ILE A 146 9.01 -10.48 -2.10
C ILE A 146 9.37 -11.92 -1.71
N MET A 147 8.78 -12.91 -2.37
CA MET A 147 9.03 -14.32 -2.06
C MET A 147 10.43 -14.77 -2.52
N ASP A 148 10.97 -14.20 -3.59
CA ASP A 148 12.31 -14.51 -4.12
C ASP A 148 13.44 -13.73 -3.42
N ASP A 149 13.12 -12.75 -2.55
CA ASP A 149 14.13 -11.97 -1.82
C ASP A 149 14.86 -12.91 -0.83
N PRO A 150 16.17 -13.13 -0.99
CA PRO A 150 16.91 -14.01 -0.10
C PRO A 150 16.82 -13.44 1.32
N GLN A 151 16.06 -14.10 2.17
CA GLN A 151 16.00 -13.75 3.58
C GLN A 151 17.40 -13.92 4.15
N PHE A 152 17.96 -12.81 4.67
CA PHE A 152 19.19 -12.89 5.45
C PHE A 152 18.84 -13.64 6.76
N ASP A 153 19.17 -14.91 6.80
CA ASP A 153 19.19 -15.68 8.03
C ASP A 153 20.49 -15.30 8.78
N PRO A 154 20.42 -14.51 9.86
CA PRO A 154 21.60 -14.26 10.66
C PRO A 154 21.99 -15.59 11.29
N GLY A 155 23.00 -16.25 10.71
CA GLY A 155 23.50 -17.51 11.21
C GLY A 155 23.66 -17.51 12.74
N THR A 156 23.42 -18.64 13.38
CA THR A 156 23.50 -18.78 14.83
C THR A 156 24.91 -18.42 15.35
N GLU A 157 25.03 -18.05 16.65
CA GLU A 157 26.35 -17.75 17.25
C GLU A 157 27.38 -18.89 17.03
N GLU A 158 26.92 -20.13 16.89
CA GLU A 158 27.77 -21.30 16.59
C GLU A 158 28.31 -21.27 15.14
N GLU A 159 27.58 -20.69 14.20
CA GLU A 159 28.03 -20.52 12.81
C GLU A 159 28.93 -19.29 12.64
N GLN A 160 28.74 -18.25 13.46
CA GLN A 160 29.61 -17.07 13.52
C GLN A 160 30.98 -17.37 14.12
N GLY A 161 31.10 -18.38 15.01
CA GLY A 161 32.36 -18.78 15.62
C GLY A 161 33.44 -19.23 14.61
N LYS A 162 33.05 -19.58 13.39
CA LYS A 162 34.00 -19.96 12.32
C LYS A 162 34.57 -18.75 11.54
N LEU A 163 34.00 -17.56 11.70
CA LEU A 163 34.49 -16.35 11.02
C LEU A 163 35.82 -15.84 11.59
N ASP A 164 36.13 -16.20 12.87
CA ASP A 164 37.40 -15.84 13.50
C ASP A 164 38.52 -16.85 13.25
N GLU A 165 38.24 -18.00 12.64
CA GLU A 165 39.27 -18.97 12.25
C GLU A 165 40.02 -18.43 11.02
N LYS A 166 41.13 -17.76 11.28
CA LYS A 166 42.04 -17.28 10.24
C LYS A 166 42.67 -18.50 9.59
N LYS A 167 42.28 -18.82 8.35
CA LYS A 167 42.95 -19.84 7.58
C LYS A 167 44.40 -19.40 7.35
N PRO A 168 45.37 -20.27 7.57
CA PRO A 168 46.76 -19.94 7.33
C PRO A 168 46.97 -19.68 5.84
N ILE A 169 47.78 -18.68 5.52
CA ILE A 169 48.15 -18.36 4.15
C ILE A 169 49.46 -19.06 3.89
N THR A 170 49.51 -19.94 2.85
CA THR A 170 50.70 -20.64 2.44
C THR A 170 51.49 -19.81 1.41
N CYS A 171 52.75 -19.52 1.68
CA CYS A 171 53.63 -18.83 0.73
C CYS A 171 53.82 -19.67 -0.56
N PRO A 172 53.53 -19.16 -1.75
CA PRO A 172 53.62 -19.93 -2.99
C PRO A 172 55.08 -20.22 -3.40
N ASN A 173 56.07 -19.56 -2.80
CA ASN A 173 57.48 -19.73 -3.13
C ASN A 173 58.22 -20.69 -2.20
N CYS A 174 57.88 -20.78 -0.92
CA CYS A 174 58.58 -21.59 0.06
C CYS A 174 57.67 -22.49 0.92
N SER A 175 56.37 -22.52 0.64
CA SER A 175 55.36 -23.31 1.34
C SER A 175 55.23 -23.05 2.85
N HIS A 176 55.83 -21.95 3.36
CA HIS A 176 55.68 -21.57 4.76
C HIS A 176 54.27 -21.04 5.04
N GLU A 177 53.65 -21.54 6.10
CA GLU A 177 52.33 -21.12 6.55
C GLU A 177 52.43 -19.97 7.59
N PHE A 178 51.66 -18.91 7.38
CA PHE A 178 51.61 -17.77 8.29
C PHE A 178 50.20 -17.22 8.46
N HIS A 179 49.95 -16.60 9.59
CA HIS A 179 48.70 -15.89 9.89
C HIS A 179 48.94 -14.40 9.80
N THR A 180 48.04 -13.64 9.15
CA THR A 180 48.09 -12.18 9.16
C THR A 180 47.75 -11.65 10.55
N LYS A 181 48.66 -10.83 11.12
CA LYS A 181 48.33 -10.02 12.32
C LYS A 181 47.58 -8.79 11.84
N ASN A 182 46.48 -8.46 12.54
CA ASN A 182 45.84 -7.15 12.41
C ASN A 182 46.79 -6.06 12.90
#